data_9f5ff37ced98ed16cbd0546796e24a18
#
_entry.id   9f5ff37ced98ed16cbd0546796e24a18
#
_cell.length_a   1.000
_cell.length_b   1.000
_cell.length_c   1.000
_cell.angle_alpha   90.00
_cell.angle_beta   90.00
_cell.angle_gamma   90.00
#
_symmetry.space_group_name_H-M   'P 1'
#
loop_
_entity.id
_entity.type
_entity.pdbx_description
1 polymer ?
#
loop_
_entity_poly.entity_id
_entity_poly.type
_entity_poly.pdbx_seq_one_letter_code
_entity_poly.pdbx_strand_id
1 'polypeptide(L)'
;MTLAEARELGARYGLEVSSVQALRVGSVNSNFRLETAAGRRFFLRVYEEQGLVGARRELGMIEELARLGIPTPAPLERVSGGKVAEHAGKPVGLHPWVEGEILCFARITPLVARQLGRALARVHACSERLTEIPEGRFRVQDLYSRLEHVERVDGSYAADSAQIRQRLVHYTQLLDSAGPLPRGLIHGDLFRDNVLWQGGELRALLDFESASLGVFGYDLMVCVHAWCYGDAYDTSLVAALFDGYSAERALDPAERSALPALGALAALRFATTRITDFSLRAAPGAAPVRDYRRFLARLSALEAGVLEPIIKGTRT
;
A
#
# COMPACT_ATOMS: atom_id res chain seq x y z
N MET A 1 20.09 15.18 4.20
CA MET A 1 20.14 15.42 5.66
C MET A 1 21.55 15.18 6.17
N THR A 2 22.15 16.17 6.78
CA THR A 2 23.45 16.10 7.46
C THR A 2 23.28 15.54 8.89
N LEU A 3 24.40 15.16 9.52
CA LEU A 3 24.37 14.72 10.92
C LEU A 3 23.94 15.85 11.89
N ALA A 4 24.29 17.10 11.59
CA ALA A 4 23.87 18.25 12.40
C ALA A 4 22.34 18.42 12.38
N GLU A 5 21.73 18.37 11.19
CA GLU A 5 20.28 18.42 11.02
C GLU A 5 19.57 17.23 11.70
N ALA A 6 20.15 16.03 11.58
CA ALA A 6 19.60 14.83 12.23
C ALA A 6 19.66 14.93 13.77
N ARG A 7 20.72 15.53 14.34
CA ARG A 7 20.83 15.82 15.78
C ARG A 7 19.79 16.82 16.25
N GLU A 8 19.58 17.89 15.51
CA GLU A 8 18.56 18.89 15.82
C GLU A 8 17.16 18.29 15.81
N LEU A 9 16.84 17.50 14.76
CA LEU A 9 15.57 16.79 14.67
C LEU A 9 15.40 15.76 15.79
N GLY A 10 16.45 14.97 16.06
CA GLY A 10 16.43 13.97 17.13
C GLY A 10 16.17 14.59 18.50
N ALA A 11 16.79 15.73 18.80
CA ALA A 11 16.58 16.46 20.05
C ALA A 11 15.12 16.86 20.27
N ARG A 12 14.36 17.14 19.20
CA ARG A 12 12.91 17.42 19.29
C ARG A 12 12.09 16.22 19.78
N TYR A 13 12.65 15.00 19.66
CA TYR A 13 12.07 13.73 20.16
C TYR A 13 12.83 13.19 21.39
N GLY A 14 13.70 13.99 22.01
CA GLY A 14 14.49 13.58 23.16
C GLY A 14 15.58 12.54 22.85
N LEU A 15 16.12 12.55 21.63
CA LEU A 15 17.13 11.59 21.19
C LEU A 15 18.49 12.26 20.95
N GLU A 16 19.55 11.63 21.45
CA GLU A 16 20.94 11.97 21.15
C GLU A 16 21.43 11.18 19.93
N VAL A 17 21.27 11.76 18.74
CA VAL A 17 21.63 11.11 17.48
C VAL A 17 23.14 11.12 17.27
N SER A 18 23.73 9.94 17.07
CA SER A 18 25.15 9.74 16.78
C SER A 18 25.44 9.55 15.28
N SER A 19 24.49 8.95 14.54
CA SER A 19 24.65 8.75 13.09
C SER A 19 23.33 8.90 12.33
N VAL A 20 23.42 9.21 11.02
CA VAL A 20 22.31 9.28 10.08
C VAL A 20 22.71 8.60 8.78
N GLN A 21 21.82 7.79 8.23
CA GLN A 21 22.00 7.12 6.94
C GLN A 21 20.76 7.31 6.08
N ALA A 22 20.93 7.83 4.87
CA ALA A 22 19.85 7.89 3.89
C ALA A 22 19.47 6.47 3.44
N LEU A 23 18.18 6.21 3.35
CA LEU A 23 17.62 4.93 2.89
C LEU A 23 17.10 5.11 1.45
N ARG A 24 17.48 4.19 0.57
CA ARG A 24 16.98 4.15 -0.81
C ARG A 24 15.71 3.29 -0.89
N VAL A 25 14.72 3.60 -0.07
CA VAL A 25 13.43 2.93 0.01
C VAL A 25 12.31 3.93 -0.20
N GLY A 26 11.23 3.51 -0.88
CA GLY A 26 10.14 4.38 -1.27
C GLY A 26 10.48 5.23 -2.51
N SER A 27 9.44 5.77 -3.14
CA SER A 27 9.55 6.54 -4.39
C SER A 27 9.22 8.02 -4.25
N VAL A 28 8.58 8.41 -3.14
CA VAL A 28 8.04 9.76 -2.93
C VAL A 28 8.75 10.48 -1.79
N ASN A 29 8.87 9.84 -0.64
CA ASN A 29 9.38 10.46 0.59
C ASN A 29 10.87 10.22 0.80
N SER A 30 11.57 11.17 1.43
CA SER A 30 12.97 11.01 1.85
C SER A 30 13.03 10.27 3.19
N ASN A 31 13.70 9.11 3.23
CA ASN A 31 13.74 8.24 4.38
C ASN A 31 15.17 8.09 4.92
N PHE A 32 15.30 8.07 6.25
CA PHE A 32 16.60 8.00 6.93
C PHE A 32 16.54 7.02 8.10
N ARG A 33 17.65 6.34 8.34
CA ARG A 33 17.92 5.62 9.58
C ARG A 33 18.73 6.53 10.49
N LEU A 34 18.22 6.79 11.69
CA LEU A 34 18.95 7.44 12.77
C LEU A 34 19.43 6.41 13.76
N GLU A 35 20.62 6.63 14.35
CA GLU A 35 21.14 5.80 15.43
C GLU A 35 21.61 6.70 16.58
N THR A 36 21.30 6.33 17.81
CA THR A 36 21.75 7.02 19.03
C THR A 36 23.08 6.46 19.52
N ALA A 37 23.78 7.19 20.39
CA ALA A 37 25.00 6.72 21.04
C ALA A 37 24.79 5.42 21.83
N ALA A 38 23.58 5.16 22.32
CA ALA A 38 23.20 3.92 22.98
C ALA A 38 22.83 2.77 22.02
N GLY A 39 23.06 2.92 20.71
CA GLY A 39 22.78 1.90 19.68
C GLY A 39 21.29 1.72 19.33
N ARG A 40 20.40 2.58 19.85
CA ARG A 40 18.98 2.54 19.47
C ARG A 40 18.80 3.10 18.07
N ARG A 41 17.98 2.45 17.25
CA ARG A 41 17.72 2.82 15.86
C ARG A 41 16.29 3.33 15.68
N PHE A 42 16.14 4.28 14.76
CA PHE A 42 14.88 4.92 14.43
C PHE A 42 14.76 5.14 12.92
N PHE A 43 13.53 5.13 12.42
CA PHE A 43 13.19 5.47 11.05
C PHE A 43 12.63 6.88 11.04
N LEU A 44 13.23 7.76 10.25
CA LEU A 44 12.79 9.13 10.05
C LEU A 44 12.31 9.30 8.62
N ARG A 45 11.08 9.82 8.45
CA ARG A 45 10.47 10.15 7.16
C ARG A 45 10.31 11.66 7.04
N VAL A 46 10.80 12.23 5.92
CA VAL A 46 10.48 13.58 5.48
C VAL A 46 9.40 13.46 4.41
N TYR A 47 8.26 14.09 4.63
CA TYR A 47 7.14 14.08 3.69
C TYR A 47 7.38 15.11 2.59
N GLU A 48 7.65 14.65 1.37
CA GLU A 48 8.04 15.51 0.25
C GLU A 48 6.84 16.17 -0.43
N GLU A 49 5.72 15.48 -0.52
CA GLU A 49 4.51 15.92 -1.23
C GLU A 49 3.35 16.24 -0.28
N GLN A 50 3.30 15.63 0.90
CA GLN A 50 2.26 15.88 1.88
C GLN A 50 2.53 17.13 2.71
N GLY A 51 1.50 17.96 2.89
CA GLY A 51 1.54 19.08 3.85
C GLY A 51 1.35 18.60 5.30
N LEU A 52 1.50 19.56 6.23
CA LEU A 52 1.43 19.31 7.68
C LEU A 52 0.13 18.61 8.12
N VAL A 53 -1.01 18.97 7.54
CA VAL A 53 -2.32 18.38 7.86
C VAL A 53 -2.35 16.91 7.48
N GLY A 54 -1.89 16.56 6.27
CA GLY A 54 -1.82 15.17 5.79
C GLY A 54 -0.90 14.32 6.67
N ALA A 55 0.31 14.82 6.96
CA ALA A 55 1.27 14.11 7.82
C ALA A 55 0.75 13.89 9.26
N ARG A 56 0.05 14.88 9.85
CA ARG A 56 -0.57 14.72 11.17
C ARG A 56 -1.65 13.64 11.17
N ARG A 57 -2.49 13.63 10.13
CA ARG A 57 -3.57 12.64 9.99
C ARG A 57 -3.00 11.23 9.81
N GLU A 58 -2.00 11.05 8.95
CA GLU A 58 -1.34 9.77 8.74
C GLU A 58 -0.69 9.24 10.03
N LEU A 59 0.13 10.06 10.71
CA LEU A 59 0.79 9.66 11.96
C LEU A 59 -0.22 9.37 13.09
N GLY A 60 -1.32 10.13 13.17
CA GLY A 60 -2.41 9.86 14.11
C GLY A 60 -3.08 8.52 13.85
N MET A 61 -3.38 8.22 12.61
CA MET A 61 -3.97 6.94 12.20
C MET A 61 -3.03 5.75 12.49
N ILE A 62 -1.73 5.88 12.18
CA ILE A 62 -0.74 4.83 12.48
C ILE A 62 -0.67 4.56 13.99
N GLU A 63 -0.71 5.60 14.82
CA GLU A 63 -0.76 5.43 16.28
C GLU A 63 -2.00 4.70 16.75
N GLU A 64 -3.18 5.07 16.22
CA GLU A 64 -4.43 4.39 16.56
C GLU A 64 -4.39 2.92 16.15
N LEU A 65 -3.90 2.60 14.95
CA LEU A 65 -3.72 1.23 14.49
C LEU A 65 -2.78 0.43 15.38
N ALA A 66 -1.63 1.00 15.75
CA ALA A 66 -0.69 0.35 16.67
C ALA A 66 -1.34 0.09 18.04
N ARG A 67 -2.09 1.05 18.60
CA ARG A 67 -2.85 0.90 19.84
C ARG A 67 -3.93 -0.18 19.77
N LEU A 68 -4.51 -0.38 18.57
CA LEU A 68 -5.49 -1.42 18.30
C LEU A 68 -4.86 -2.80 18.03
N GLY A 69 -3.53 -2.92 18.14
CA GLY A 69 -2.79 -4.19 18.00
C GLY A 69 -2.40 -4.53 16.57
N ILE A 70 -2.52 -3.60 15.62
CA ILE A 70 -1.96 -3.79 14.28
C ILE A 70 -0.43 -3.68 14.39
N PRO A 71 0.32 -4.65 13.82
CA PRO A 71 1.78 -4.62 13.84
C PRO A 71 2.31 -3.51 12.91
N THR A 72 2.38 -2.29 13.43
CA THR A 72 2.96 -1.12 12.75
C THR A 72 3.73 -0.28 13.74
N PRO A 73 4.88 0.33 13.35
CA PRO A 73 5.66 1.14 14.28
C PRO A 73 4.94 2.44 14.60
N ALA A 74 4.42 2.56 15.85
CA ALA A 74 3.78 3.79 16.30
C ALA A 74 4.78 4.97 16.23
N PRO A 75 4.36 6.15 15.73
CA PRO A 75 5.23 7.32 15.67
C PRO A 75 5.60 7.81 17.07
N LEU A 76 6.83 8.33 17.22
CA LEU A 76 7.29 8.93 18.46
C LEU A 76 6.62 10.30 18.69
N GLU A 77 6.35 10.60 19.95
CA GLU A 77 5.91 11.92 20.37
C GLU A 77 7.11 12.86 20.57
N ARG A 78 6.98 14.11 20.18
CA ARG A 78 7.98 15.16 20.44
C ARG A 78 7.95 15.58 21.92
N VAL A 79 9.08 16.06 22.41
CA VAL A 79 9.20 16.61 23.78
C VAL A 79 8.19 17.76 24.02
N SER A 80 7.89 18.55 22.99
CA SER A 80 6.92 19.65 23.06
C SER A 80 5.47 19.22 22.77
N GLY A 81 5.22 17.93 22.67
CA GLY A 81 3.92 17.35 22.29
C GLY A 81 3.69 17.27 20.79
N GLY A 82 2.80 16.34 20.39
CA GLY A 82 2.49 16.01 19.01
C GLY A 82 3.61 15.20 18.33
N LYS A 83 3.35 14.67 17.12
CA LYS A 83 4.20 13.70 16.43
C LYS A 83 4.98 14.26 15.24
N VAL A 84 4.48 15.35 14.65
CA VAL A 84 5.08 15.93 13.44
C VAL A 84 6.07 17.03 13.84
N ALA A 85 7.33 16.87 13.46
CA ALA A 85 8.32 17.94 13.43
C ALA A 85 8.33 18.59 12.03
N GLU A 86 9.19 19.59 11.84
CA GLU A 86 9.41 20.26 10.57
C GLU A 86 10.90 20.32 10.27
N HIS A 87 11.26 20.06 9.00
CA HIS A 87 12.62 20.21 8.49
C HIS A 87 12.58 20.84 7.10
N ALA A 88 13.27 21.96 6.94
CA ALA A 88 13.31 22.73 5.68
C ALA A 88 11.91 23.00 5.07
N GLY A 89 10.93 23.34 5.90
CA GLY A 89 9.54 23.61 5.49
C GLY A 89 8.70 22.36 5.19
N LYS A 90 9.23 21.15 5.45
CA LYS A 90 8.54 19.87 5.21
C LYS A 90 8.23 19.15 6.53
N PRO A 91 7.06 18.47 6.61
CA PRO A 91 6.73 17.67 7.77
C PRO A 91 7.68 16.47 7.92
N VAL A 92 7.95 16.10 9.17
CA VAL A 92 8.81 14.97 9.52
C VAL A 92 8.13 14.13 10.59
N GLY A 93 8.12 12.80 10.37
CA GLY A 93 7.72 11.80 11.34
C GLY A 93 8.90 10.92 11.76
N LEU A 94 8.90 10.48 13.00
CA LEU A 94 9.91 9.60 13.55
C LEU A 94 9.26 8.36 14.16
N HIS A 95 9.79 7.18 13.80
CA HIS A 95 9.29 5.88 14.25
C HIS A 95 10.41 5.04 14.86
N PRO A 96 10.11 4.11 15.78
CA PRO A 96 11.08 3.10 16.17
C PRO A 96 11.49 2.28 14.94
N TRP A 97 12.75 1.90 14.89
CA TRP A 97 13.23 0.96 13.89
C TRP A 97 12.66 -0.44 14.15
N VAL A 98 12.10 -1.07 13.13
CA VAL A 98 11.65 -2.46 13.19
C VAL A 98 12.65 -3.32 12.43
N GLU A 99 13.19 -4.34 13.11
CA GLU A 99 14.02 -5.35 12.45
C GLU A 99 13.18 -6.27 11.61
N GLY A 100 13.67 -6.54 10.42
CA GLY A 100 13.01 -7.43 9.49
C GLY A 100 13.56 -7.29 8.08
N GLU A 101 13.09 -8.16 7.22
CA GLU A 101 13.45 -8.21 5.80
C GLU A 101 12.20 -8.14 4.92
N ILE A 102 12.39 -7.65 3.71
CA ILE A 102 11.37 -7.70 2.65
C ILE A 102 11.54 -9.02 1.91
N LEU A 103 10.46 -9.78 1.75
CA LEU A 103 10.51 -11.05 1.02
C LEU A 103 10.47 -10.82 -0.49
N CYS A 104 11.37 -11.46 -1.22
CA CYS A 104 11.23 -11.61 -2.67
C CYS A 104 10.14 -12.65 -2.99
N PHE A 105 9.61 -12.63 -4.23
CA PHE A 105 8.51 -13.52 -4.63
C PHE A 105 8.83 -15.00 -4.39
N ALA A 106 10.05 -15.44 -4.69
CA ALA A 106 10.48 -16.84 -4.52
C ALA A 106 10.45 -17.34 -3.06
N ARG A 107 10.35 -16.44 -2.09
CA ARG A 107 10.29 -16.78 -0.65
C ARG A 107 8.87 -16.72 -0.08
N ILE A 108 7.87 -16.39 -0.91
CA ILE A 108 6.49 -16.37 -0.47
C ILE A 108 5.96 -17.81 -0.44
N THR A 109 5.50 -18.23 0.73
CA THR A 109 4.90 -19.54 0.96
C THR A 109 3.41 -19.39 1.31
N PRO A 110 2.60 -20.46 1.25
CA PRO A 110 1.21 -20.41 1.73
C PRO A 110 1.09 -19.93 3.19
N LEU A 111 2.07 -20.22 4.05
CA LEU A 111 2.08 -19.72 5.43
C LEU A 111 2.23 -18.19 5.47
N VAL A 112 3.14 -17.63 4.67
CA VAL A 112 3.34 -16.18 4.52
C VAL A 112 2.06 -15.52 4.00
N ALA A 113 1.46 -16.06 2.94
CA ALA A 113 0.21 -15.55 2.37
C ALA A 113 -0.94 -15.57 3.40
N ARG A 114 -1.05 -16.64 4.18
CA ARG A 114 -2.05 -16.78 5.26
C ARG A 114 -1.85 -15.73 6.36
N GLN A 115 -0.61 -15.48 6.81
CA GLN A 115 -0.31 -14.46 7.80
C GLN A 115 -0.64 -13.05 7.29
N LEU A 116 -0.32 -12.78 6.02
CA LEU A 116 -0.67 -11.51 5.37
C LEU A 116 -2.19 -11.30 5.33
N GLY A 117 -2.95 -12.32 4.92
CA GLY A 117 -4.42 -12.27 4.89
C GLY A 117 -5.01 -11.95 6.25
N ARG A 118 -4.51 -12.60 7.31
CA ARG A 118 -4.91 -12.30 8.70
C ARG A 118 -4.60 -10.86 9.10
N ALA A 119 -3.40 -10.38 8.79
CA ALA A 119 -2.99 -9.02 9.14
C ALA A 119 -3.86 -7.98 8.43
N LEU A 120 -4.16 -8.17 7.13
CA LEU A 120 -5.05 -7.30 6.37
C LEU A 120 -6.48 -7.31 6.95
N ALA A 121 -7.03 -8.48 7.26
CA ALA A 121 -8.37 -8.59 7.83
C ALA A 121 -8.49 -7.86 9.19
N ARG A 122 -7.42 -7.89 10.01
CA ARG A 122 -7.37 -7.13 11.27
C ARG A 122 -7.34 -5.62 11.04
N VAL A 123 -6.62 -5.14 10.01
CA VAL A 123 -6.68 -3.71 9.62
C VAL A 123 -8.11 -3.33 9.26
N HIS A 124 -8.80 -4.13 8.45
CA HIS A 124 -10.20 -3.88 8.09
C HIS A 124 -11.14 -3.90 9.30
N ALA A 125 -10.96 -4.85 10.21
CA ALA A 125 -11.77 -4.95 11.42
C ALA A 125 -11.58 -3.80 12.42
N CYS A 126 -10.46 -3.07 12.33
CA CYS A 126 -10.23 -1.87 13.15
C CYS A 126 -11.02 -0.65 12.70
N SER A 127 -11.62 -0.65 11.50
CA SER A 127 -12.21 0.53 10.86
C SER A 127 -13.23 1.28 11.73
N GLU A 128 -14.14 0.55 12.38
CA GLU A 128 -15.16 1.14 13.24
C GLU A 128 -14.63 1.75 14.54
N ARG A 129 -13.36 1.48 14.86
CA ARG A 129 -12.69 1.93 16.08
C ARG A 129 -11.76 3.11 15.84
N LEU A 130 -11.60 3.54 14.59
CA LEU A 130 -10.76 4.68 14.21
C LEU A 130 -11.54 5.98 14.34
N THR A 131 -10.85 7.02 14.80
CA THR A 131 -11.44 8.36 14.96
C THR A 131 -11.77 9.00 13.62
N GLU A 132 -10.91 8.79 12.63
CA GLU A 132 -11.07 9.34 11.28
C GLU A 132 -10.45 8.39 10.25
N ILE A 133 -11.15 8.19 9.13
CA ILE A 133 -10.61 7.49 7.95
C ILE A 133 -10.53 8.50 6.81
N PRO A 134 -9.34 8.75 6.23
CA PRO A 134 -9.19 9.72 5.15
C PRO A 134 -9.88 9.26 3.86
N GLU A 135 -10.30 10.21 3.02
CA GLU A 135 -10.74 9.94 1.65
C GLU A 135 -9.57 9.48 0.78
N GLY A 136 -9.86 8.56 -0.14
CA GLY A 136 -8.84 7.99 -1.03
C GLY A 136 -8.36 8.96 -2.11
N ARG A 137 -7.07 8.87 -2.46
CA ARG A 137 -6.41 9.62 -3.53
C ARG A 137 -6.50 8.96 -4.90
N PHE A 138 -7.01 7.74 -5.00
CA PHE A 138 -7.03 6.93 -6.21
C PHE A 138 -8.45 6.47 -6.54
N ARG A 139 -9.42 7.39 -6.41
CA ARG A 139 -10.80 7.14 -6.83
C ARG A 139 -10.87 7.03 -8.37
N VAL A 140 -11.92 6.44 -8.87
CA VAL A 140 -12.09 6.23 -10.32
C VAL A 140 -11.98 7.55 -11.09
N GLN A 141 -12.52 8.66 -10.56
CA GLN A 141 -12.41 10.00 -11.16
C GLN A 141 -10.96 10.47 -11.25
N ASP A 142 -10.16 10.19 -10.21
CA ASP A 142 -8.74 10.56 -10.19
C ASP A 142 -7.97 9.76 -11.27
N LEU A 143 -8.36 8.51 -11.53
CA LEU A 143 -7.79 7.70 -12.61
C LEU A 143 -8.14 8.25 -13.99
N TYR A 144 -9.37 8.70 -14.21
CA TYR A 144 -9.75 9.37 -15.48
C TYR A 144 -8.92 10.63 -15.73
N SER A 145 -8.76 11.49 -14.72
CA SER A 145 -7.95 12.70 -14.82
C SER A 145 -6.47 12.37 -15.12
N ARG A 146 -5.93 11.29 -14.55
CA ARG A 146 -4.58 10.81 -14.84
C ARG A 146 -4.45 10.32 -16.29
N LEU A 147 -5.42 9.56 -16.81
CA LEU A 147 -5.42 9.10 -18.19
C LEU A 147 -5.52 10.25 -19.19
N GLU A 148 -6.33 11.26 -18.91
CA GLU A 148 -6.39 12.50 -19.71
C GLU A 148 -5.05 13.25 -19.73
N HIS A 149 -4.34 13.26 -18.60
CA HIS A 149 -2.99 13.82 -18.54
C HIS A 149 -2.03 13.03 -19.42
N VAL A 150 -2.05 11.70 -19.34
CA VAL A 150 -1.20 10.80 -20.17
C VAL A 150 -1.41 11.08 -21.66
N GLU A 151 -2.67 11.11 -22.11
CA GLU A 151 -3.05 11.33 -23.52
C GLU A 151 -2.55 12.69 -24.06
N ARG A 152 -2.51 13.72 -23.20
CA ARG A 152 -2.00 15.06 -23.56
C ARG A 152 -0.48 15.15 -23.61
N VAL A 153 0.21 14.40 -22.76
CA VAL A 153 1.68 14.51 -22.59
C VAL A 153 2.42 13.60 -23.57
N ASP A 154 1.94 12.38 -23.77
CA ASP A 154 2.62 11.40 -24.63
C ASP A 154 1.62 10.48 -25.33
N GLY A 155 1.40 10.73 -26.61
CA GLY A 155 0.51 9.95 -27.47
C GLY A 155 0.94 8.47 -27.65
N SER A 156 2.15 8.09 -27.28
CA SER A 156 2.60 6.69 -27.36
C SER A 156 1.82 5.76 -26.43
N TYR A 157 1.19 6.30 -25.38
CA TYR A 157 0.34 5.55 -24.44
C TYR A 157 -1.16 5.62 -24.80
N ALA A 158 -1.55 6.28 -25.89
CA ALA A 158 -2.95 6.53 -26.23
C ALA A 158 -3.79 5.24 -26.36
N ALA A 159 -3.25 4.21 -27.00
CA ALA A 159 -3.95 2.94 -27.17
C ALA A 159 -4.18 2.23 -25.82
N ASP A 160 -3.16 2.17 -24.98
CA ASP A 160 -3.25 1.55 -23.64
C ASP A 160 -4.17 2.38 -22.74
N SER A 161 -4.10 3.71 -22.79
CA SER A 161 -5.00 4.62 -22.04
C SER A 161 -6.46 4.42 -22.42
N ALA A 162 -6.75 4.30 -23.71
CA ALA A 162 -8.11 4.03 -24.20
C ALA A 162 -8.64 2.68 -23.70
N GLN A 163 -7.82 1.63 -23.76
CA GLN A 163 -8.18 0.31 -23.24
C GLN A 163 -8.41 0.32 -21.72
N ILE A 164 -7.55 1.01 -20.96
CA ILE A 164 -7.70 1.16 -19.51
C ILE A 164 -9.01 1.89 -19.22
N ARG A 165 -9.29 3.00 -19.89
CA ARG A 165 -10.52 3.79 -19.74
C ARG A 165 -11.77 2.95 -20.00
N GLN A 166 -11.81 2.19 -21.09
CA GLN A 166 -12.94 1.33 -21.43
C GLN A 166 -13.22 0.30 -20.34
N ARG A 167 -12.15 -0.34 -19.80
CA ARG A 167 -12.28 -1.31 -18.71
C ARG A 167 -12.68 -0.66 -17.40
N LEU A 168 -12.19 0.54 -17.08
CA LEU A 168 -12.63 1.30 -15.91
C LEU A 168 -14.14 1.55 -15.94
N VAL A 169 -14.69 1.99 -17.08
CA VAL A 169 -16.14 2.17 -17.26
C VAL A 169 -16.88 0.87 -17.01
N HIS A 170 -16.46 -0.21 -17.67
CA HIS A 170 -17.10 -1.51 -17.55
C HIS A 170 -17.15 -2.02 -16.08
N TYR A 171 -16.01 -2.05 -15.39
CA TYR A 171 -15.95 -2.59 -14.03
C TYR A 171 -16.60 -1.67 -12.99
N THR A 172 -16.60 -0.35 -13.21
CA THR A 172 -17.33 0.58 -12.35
C THR A 172 -18.84 0.32 -12.45
N GLN A 173 -19.39 0.21 -13.67
CA GLN A 173 -20.81 -0.10 -13.88
C GLN A 173 -21.21 -1.46 -13.27
N LEU A 174 -20.30 -2.45 -13.35
CA LEU A 174 -20.54 -3.78 -12.77
C LEU A 174 -20.63 -3.70 -11.25
N LEU A 175 -19.78 -2.92 -10.61
CA LEU A 175 -19.79 -2.72 -9.16
C LEU A 175 -20.95 -1.84 -8.69
N ASP A 176 -21.33 -0.82 -9.44
CA ASP A 176 -22.53 -0.01 -9.16
C ASP A 176 -23.80 -0.88 -9.16
N SER A 177 -23.84 -1.91 -9.99
CA SER A 177 -24.94 -2.88 -10.07
C SER A 177 -24.92 -3.93 -8.96
N ALA A 178 -23.78 -4.14 -8.28
CA ALA A 178 -23.65 -5.13 -7.21
C ALA A 178 -24.27 -4.67 -5.87
N GLY A 179 -24.64 -3.39 -5.76
CA GLY A 179 -25.15 -2.81 -4.52
C GLY A 179 -24.04 -2.45 -3.52
N PRO A 180 -24.40 -2.06 -2.29
CA PRO A 180 -23.44 -1.63 -1.29
C PRO A 180 -22.53 -2.79 -0.85
N LEU A 181 -21.23 -2.58 -0.91
CA LEU A 181 -20.20 -3.53 -0.45
C LEU A 181 -19.62 -3.06 0.89
N PRO A 182 -19.21 -3.99 1.77
CA PRO A 182 -18.53 -3.66 3.01
C PRO A 182 -17.27 -2.81 2.79
N ARG A 183 -17.17 -1.72 3.55
CA ARG A 183 -16.14 -0.71 3.39
C ARG A 183 -15.65 -0.17 4.73
N GLY A 184 -14.44 0.34 4.75
CA GLY A 184 -13.80 0.93 5.91
C GLY A 184 -12.38 1.33 5.57
N LEU A 185 -11.48 1.31 6.55
CA LEU A 185 -10.06 1.57 6.29
C LEU A 185 -9.47 0.44 5.43
N ILE A 186 -8.93 0.81 4.29
CA ILE A 186 -8.07 -0.04 3.47
C ILE A 186 -6.63 0.47 3.54
N HIS A 187 -5.65 -0.41 3.38
CA HIS A 187 -4.24 -0.02 3.22
C HIS A 187 -4.00 0.60 1.83
N GLY A 188 -4.61 0.04 0.80
CA GLY A 188 -4.58 0.51 -0.57
C GLY A 188 -3.28 0.29 -1.34
N ASP A 189 -2.20 -0.12 -0.66
CA ASP A 189 -0.86 -0.32 -1.26
C ASP A 189 -0.04 -1.40 -0.53
N LEU A 190 -0.68 -2.48 -0.03
CA LEU A 190 0.00 -3.51 0.75
C LEU A 190 0.83 -4.44 -0.13
N PHE A 191 1.89 -3.88 -0.70
CA PHE A 191 2.91 -4.60 -1.46
C PHE A 191 3.97 -5.22 -0.56
N ARG A 192 4.84 -6.04 -1.14
CA ARG A 192 5.89 -6.77 -0.42
C ARG A 192 6.88 -5.84 0.27
N ASP A 193 7.20 -4.71 -0.34
CA ASP A 193 8.08 -3.66 0.20
C ASP A 193 7.48 -2.91 1.39
N ASN A 194 6.16 -3.07 1.63
CA ASN A 194 5.45 -2.49 2.76
C ASN A 194 5.17 -3.50 3.90
N VAL A 195 5.83 -4.67 3.89
CA VAL A 195 5.71 -5.66 4.97
C VAL A 195 7.08 -6.17 5.38
N LEU A 196 7.38 -6.08 6.67
CA LEU A 196 8.62 -6.64 7.26
C LEU A 196 8.36 -8.02 7.87
N TRP A 197 9.33 -8.90 7.63
CA TRP A 197 9.31 -10.29 8.11
C TRP A 197 10.57 -10.61 8.90
N GLN A 198 10.47 -11.47 9.89
CA GLN A 198 11.60 -11.98 10.64
C GLN A 198 11.33 -13.42 11.08
N GLY A 199 12.20 -14.36 10.71
CA GLY A 199 12.04 -15.77 11.07
C GLY A 199 10.75 -16.42 10.55
N GLY A 200 10.18 -15.92 9.44
CA GLY A 200 8.92 -16.41 8.88
C GLY A 200 7.65 -15.78 9.50
N GLU A 201 7.81 -14.87 10.45
CA GLU A 201 6.71 -14.16 11.12
C GLU A 201 6.58 -12.73 10.58
N LEU A 202 5.34 -12.25 10.40
CA LEU A 202 5.04 -10.87 10.03
C LEU A 202 5.38 -9.96 11.22
N ARG A 203 6.27 -8.98 10.98
CA ARG A 203 6.77 -8.06 12.02
C ARG A 203 6.11 -6.70 11.95
N ALA A 204 5.91 -6.16 10.76
CA ALA A 204 5.27 -4.86 10.61
C ALA A 204 4.60 -4.68 9.24
N LEU A 205 3.48 -3.98 9.25
CA LEU A 205 2.88 -3.31 8.10
C LEU A 205 3.38 -1.88 8.09
N LEU A 206 3.84 -1.41 6.92
CA LEU A 206 4.45 -0.11 6.73
C LEU A 206 3.70 0.69 5.66
N ASP A 207 3.94 1.99 5.63
CA ASP A 207 3.51 2.88 4.56
C ASP A 207 1.99 3.00 4.35
N PHE A 208 1.32 3.56 5.35
CA PHE A 208 -0.12 3.85 5.33
C PHE A 208 -0.46 5.14 4.55
N GLU A 209 0.45 5.67 3.73
CA GLU A 209 0.22 6.90 2.95
C GLU A 209 -0.98 6.80 1.99
N SER A 210 -1.24 5.59 1.46
CA SER A 210 -2.38 5.30 0.59
C SER A 210 -3.64 4.84 1.34
N ALA A 211 -3.54 4.71 2.66
CA ALA A 211 -4.66 4.21 3.46
C ALA A 211 -5.83 5.19 3.45
N SER A 212 -7.04 4.67 3.29
CA SER A 212 -8.22 5.49 3.05
C SER A 212 -9.53 4.70 3.20
N LEU A 213 -10.65 5.40 3.17
CA LEU A 213 -11.95 4.78 3.09
C LEU A 213 -12.12 4.06 1.74
N GLY A 214 -12.27 2.74 1.77
CA GLY A 214 -12.42 1.93 0.56
C GLY A 214 -13.19 0.63 0.81
N VAL A 215 -13.42 -0.12 -0.28
CA VAL A 215 -14.08 -1.43 -0.23
C VAL A 215 -13.05 -2.49 0.16
N PHE A 216 -13.35 -3.31 1.16
CA PHE A 216 -12.40 -4.29 1.69
C PHE A 216 -11.94 -5.33 0.66
N GLY A 217 -12.85 -5.80 -0.19
CA GLY A 217 -12.51 -6.72 -1.27
C GLY A 217 -11.51 -6.14 -2.28
N TYR A 218 -11.52 -4.82 -2.50
CA TYR A 218 -10.52 -4.15 -3.33
C TYR A 218 -9.10 -4.33 -2.74
N ASP A 219 -8.94 -4.08 -1.45
CA ASP A 219 -7.66 -4.17 -0.77
C ASP A 219 -7.14 -5.61 -0.69
N LEU A 220 -8.05 -6.57 -0.49
CA LEU A 220 -7.72 -8.00 -0.58
C LEU A 220 -7.18 -8.35 -1.97
N MET A 221 -7.80 -7.84 -3.05
CA MET A 221 -7.33 -8.09 -4.42
C MET A 221 -6.03 -7.34 -4.76
N VAL A 222 -5.75 -6.19 -4.13
CA VAL A 222 -4.41 -5.58 -4.17
C VAL A 222 -3.35 -6.56 -3.66
N CYS A 223 -3.60 -7.22 -2.52
CA CYS A 223 -2.69 -8.24 -1.99
C CYS A 223 -2.57 -9.46 -2.93
N VAL A 224 -3.66 -9.92 -3.54
CA VAL A 224 -3.60 -11.01 -4.55
C VAL A 224 -2.65 -10.63 -5.68
N HIS A 225 -2.78 -9.43 -6.24
CA HIS A 225 -1.90 -8.95 -7.31
C HIS A 225 -0.44 -8.79 -6.88
N ALA A 226 -0.21 -8.34 -5.65
CA ALA A 226 1.14 -8.01 -5.18
C ALA A 226 1.92 -9.24 -4.70
N TRP A 227 1.22 -10.24 -4.13
CA TRP A 227 1.85 -11.36 -3.43
C TRP A 227 1.66 -12.71 -4.10
N CYS A 228 0.59 -12.89 -4.89
CA CYS A 228 0.24 -14.18 -5.46
C CYS A 228 0.48 -14.25 -6.98
N TYR A 229 1.18 -13.26 -7.56
CA TYR A 229 1.46 -13.21 -9.00
C TYR A 229 2.95 -13.06 -9.26
N GLY A 230 3.53 -14.08 -9.90
CA GLY A 230 4.86 -14.04 -10.52
C GLY A 230 4.75 -13.75 -12.02
N ASP A 231 4.86 -14.79 -12.83
CA ASP A 231 4.53 -14.78 -14.27
C ASP A 231 3.07 -15.20 -14.52
N ALA A 232 2.46 -15.88 -13.54
CA ALA A 232 1.04 -16.22 -13.46
C ALA A 232 0.57 -16.15 -12.00
N TYR A 233 -0.74 -16.28 -11.77
CA TYR A 233 -1.25 -16.44 -10.39
C TYR A 233 -0.88 -17.82 -9.83
N ASP A 234 -0.29 -17.81 -8.65
CA ASP A 234 -0.16 -19.00 -7.82
C ASP A 234 -1.44 -19.18 -7.01
N THR A 235 -2.26 -20.13 -7.44
CA THR A 235 -3.58 -20.40 -6.84
C THR A 235 -3.48 -20.90 -5.41
N SER A 236 -2.38 -21.55 -5.03
CA SER A 236 -2.14 -21.99 -3.66
C SER A 236 -1.89 -20.83 -2.71
N LEU A 237 -1.16 -19.81 -3.17
CA LEU A 237 -0.96 -18.58 -2.41
C LEU A 237 -2.25 -17.77 -2.29
N VAL A 238 -3.05 -17.69 -3.35
CA VAL A 238 -4.37 -17.02 -3.31
C VAL A 238 -5.29 -17.68 -2.31
N ALA A 239 -5.40 -19.03 -2.35
CA ALA A 239 -6.22 -19.79 -1.41
C ALA A 239 -5.76 -19.56 0.04
N ALA A 240 -4.46 -19.62 0.30
CA ALA A 240 -3.91 -19.39 1.64
C ALA A 240 -4.14 -17.96 2.14
N LEU A 241 -4.04 -16.96 1.27
CA LEU A 241 -4.35 -15.55 1.59
C LEU A 241 -5.82 -15.41 1.99
N PHE A 242 -6.74 -15.99 1.21
CA PHE A 242 -8.19 -15.96 1.49
C PHE A 242 -8.54 -16.72 2.77
N ASP A 243 -7.92 -17.87 3.01
CA ASP A 243 -8.09 -18.63 4.25
C ASP A 243 -7.65 -17.80 5.47
N GLY A 244 -6.49 -17.13 5.35
CA GLY A 244 -5.99 -16.27 6.42
C GLY A 244 -6.91 -15.07 6.67
N TYR A 245 -7.38 -14.43 5.62
CA TYR A 245 -8.31 -13.31 5.70
C TYR A 245 -9.64 -13.72 6.33
N SER A 246 -10.22 -14.82 5.84
CA SER A 246 -11.53 -15.32 6.29
C SER A 246 -11.52 -15.84 7.72
N ALA A 247 -10.36 -16.20 8.26
CA ALA A 247 -10.21 -16.60 9.66
C ALA A 247 -10.41 -15.44 10.66
N GLU A 248 -10.19 -14.20 10.23
CA GLU A 248 -10.37 -12.99 11.06
C GLU A 248 -11.65 -12.21 10.64
N ARG A 249 -11.98 -12.22 9.35
CA ARG A 249 -13.15 -11.53 8.78
C ARG A 249 -13.74 -12.36 7.63
N ALA A 250 -14.93 -12.90 7.81
CA ALA A 250 -15.62 -13.64 6.76
C ALA A 250 -15.97 -12.72 5.57
N LEU A 251 -15.79 -13.24 4.36
CA LEU A 251 -16.30 -12.62 3.14
C LEU A 251 -17.74 -13.09 2.90
N ASP A 252 -18.66 -12.14 2.78
CA ASP A 252 -20.03 -12.46 2.43
C ASP A 252 -20.16 -12.83 0.92
N PRO A 253 -21.30 -13.41 0.49
CA PRO A 253 -21.50 -13.79 -0.90
C PRO A 253 -21.42 -12.62 -1.89
N ALA A 254 -21.89 -11.43 -1.52
CA ALA A 254 -21.84 -10.24 -2.38
C ALA A 254 -20.39 -9.76 -2.56
N GLU A 255 -19.61 -9.71 -1.46
CA GLU A 255 -18.18 -9.42 -1.54
C GLU A 255 -17.46 -10.42 -2.44
N ARG A 256 -17.70 -11.73 -2.27
CA ARG A 256 -17.08 -12.76 -3.11
C ARG A 256 -17.39 -12.57 -4.58
N SER A 257 -18.65 -12.31 -4.91
CA SER A 257 -19.09 -12.08 -6.30
C SER A 257 -18.44 -10.83 -6.91
N ALA A 258 -18.13 -9.82 -6.10
CA ALA A 258 -17.53 -8.57 -6.55
C ALA A 258 -15.99 -8.65 -6.70
N LEU A 259 -15.32 -9.65 -6.10
CA LEU A 259 -13.84 -9.74 -6.10
C LEU A 259 -13.21 -9.66 -7.51
N PRO A 260 -13.73 -10.31 -8.57
CA PRO A 260 -13.14 -10.18 -9.90
C PRO A 260 -13.15 -8.73 -10.41
N ALA A 261 -14.26 -8.01 -10.25
CA ALA A 261 -14.39 -6.62 -10.66
C ALA A 261 -13.51 -5.68 -9.81
N LEU A 262 -13.45 -5.92 -8.49
CA LEU A 262 -12.56 -5.17 -7.57
C LEU A 262 -11.09 -5.42 -7.90
N GLY A 263 -10.71 -6.65 -8.24
CA GLY A 263 -9.37 -6.99 -8.70
C GLY A 263 -9.02 -6.31 -10.02
N ALA A 264 -9.96 -6.26 -10.96
CA ALA A 264 -9.78 -5.54 -12.20
C ALA A 264 -9.54 -4.03 -11.96
N LEU A 265 -10.34 -3.40 -11.10
CA LEU A 265 -10.11 -1.99 -10.72
C LEU A 265 -8.75 -1.78 -10.05
N ALA A 266 -8.32 -2.70 -9.19
CA ALA A 266 -6.99 -2.64 -8.57
C ALA A 266 -5.88 -2.70 -9.62
N ALA A 267 -5.96 -3.64 -10.58
CA ALA A 267 -4.99 -3.75 -11.66
C ALA A 267 -4.96 -2.48 -12.54
N LEU A 268 -6.13 -1.94 -12.90
CA LEU A 268 -6.26 -0.71 -13.70
C LEU A 268 -5.70 0.51 -12.97
N ARG A 269 -5.96 0.63 -11.65
CA ARG A 269 -5.37 1.70 -10.83
C ARG A 269 -3.84 1.65 -10.89
N PHE A 270 -3.26 0.48 -10.64
CA PHE A 270 -1.80 0.35 -10.66
C PHE A 270 -1.20 0.50 -12.04
N ALA A 271 -1.89 0.06 -13.10
CA ALA A 271 -1.46 0.34 -14.47
C ALA A 271 -1.42 1.85 -14.74
N THR A 272 -2.50 2.57 -14.41
CA THR A 272 -2.60 4.02 -14.61
C THR A 272 -1.54 4.78 -13.83
N THR A 273 -1.38 4.51 -12.52
CA THR A 273 -0.40 5.22 -11.70
C THR A 273 1.04 4.92 -12.12
N ARG A 274 1.33 3.71 -12.60
CA ARG A 274 2.66 3.39 -13.15
C ARG A 274 2.97 4.13 -14.43
N ILE A 275 1.98 4.38 -15.30
CA ILE A 275 2.20 5.23 -16.47
C ILE A 275 2.54 6.65 -15.99
N THR A 276 1.73 7.27 -15.14
CA THR A 276 1.91 8.67 -14.73
C THR A 276 3.14 8.90 -13.86
N ASP A 277 3.42 8.00 -12.93
CA ASP A 277 4.41 8.23 -11.88
C ASP A 277 5.80 7.67 -12.25
N PHE A 278 5.87 6.75 -13.21
CA PHE A 278 7.13 6.12 -13.63
C PHE A 278 7.39 6.20 -15.13
N SER A 279 6.43 5.84 -16.00
CA SER A 279 6.68 5.79 -17.44
C SER A 279 6.88 7.18 -18.04
N LEU A 280 6.01 8.14 -17.70
CA LEU A 280 6.14 9.53 -18.17
C LEU A 280 7.35 10.28 -17.59
N ARG A 281 7.91 9.79 -16.48
CA ARG A 281 9.09 10.38 -15.81
C ARG A 281 10.40 9.68 -16.18
N ALA A 282 10.33 8.59 -16.95
CA ALA A 282 11.52 7.87 -17.39
C ALA A 282 12.31 8.71 -18.41
N ALA A 283 13.64 8.61 -18.35
CA ALA A 283 14.49 9.22 -19.38
C ALA A 283 14.20 8.59 -20.75
N PRO A 284 14.28 9.35 -21.86
CA PRO A 284 14.06 8.82 -23.18
C PRO A 284 14.90 7.55 -23.46
N GLY A 285 14.24 6.46 -23.85
CA GLY A 285 14.89 5.17 -24.13
C GLY A 285 15.22 4.32 -22.91
N ALA A 286 14.98 4.79 -21.68
CA ALA A 286 15.14 3.98 -20.48
C ALA A 286 13.93 3.07 -20.25
N ALA A 287 14.17 1.82 -19.87
CA ALA A 287 13.07 0.95 -19.42
C ALA A 287 12.47 1.51 -18.12
N PRO A 288 11.13 1.60 -17.98
CA PRO A 288 10.50 2.10 -16.77
C PRO A 288 10.80 1.15 -15.60
N VAL A 289 11.18 1.72 -14.45
CA VAL A 289 11.53 0.97 -13.23
C VAL A 289 10.36 0.09 -12.75
N ARG A 290 9.12 0.52 -13.01
CA ARG A 290 7.88 -0.22 -12.68
C ARG A 290 6.99 -0.27 -13.92
N ASP A 291 7.13 -1.30 -14.76
CA ASP A 291 6.35 -1.46 -15.98
C ASP A 291 4.86 -1.69 -15.66
N TYR A 292 3.99 -0.83 -16.20
CA TYR A 292 2.53 -0.90 -16.06
C TYR A 292 1.92 -2.12 -16.75
N ARG A 293 2.54 -2.63 -17.83
CA ARG A 293 2.08 -3.80 -18.59
C ARG A 293 1.98 -5.05 -17.72
N ARG A 294 2.79 -5.11 -16.66
CA ARG A 294 2.70 -6.19 -15.67
C ARG A 294 1.34 -6.22 -14.95
N PHE A 295 0.66 -5.07 -14.81
CA PHE A 295 -0.70 -5.05 -14.26
C PHE A 295 -1.76 -5.33 -15.31
N LEU A 296 -1.55 -4.95 -16.56
CA LEU A 296 -2.42 -5.37 -17.67
C LEU A 296 -2.38 -6.89 -17.87
N ALA A 297 -1.21 -7.52 -17.70
CA ALA A 297 -1.08 -8.98 -17.72
C ALA A 297 -1.86 -9.66 -16.57
N ARG A 298 -1.82 -9.09 -15.34
CA ARG A 298 -2.63 -9.57 -14.21
C ARG A 298 -4.12 -9.44 -14.49
N LEU A 299 -4.52 -8.32 -15.07
CA LEU A 299 -5.90 -8.08 -15.47
C LEU A 299 -6.37 -9.15 -16.48
N SER A 300 -5.59 -9.38 -17.53
CA SER A 300 -5.92 -10.39 -18.55
C SER A 300 -6.03 -11.81 -17.97
N ALA A 301 -5.12 -12.17 -17.04
CA ALA A 301 -5.19 -13.46 -16.36
C ALA A 301 -6.42 -13.58 -15.44
N LEU A 302 -6.82 -12.46 -14.78
CA LEU A 302 -8.04 -12.41 -13.97
C LEU A 302 -9.30 -12.55 -14.85
N GLU A 303 -9.35 -11.82 -15.97
CA GLU A 303 -10.44 -11.88 -16.97
C GLU A 303 -10.58 -13.28 -17.60
N ALA A 304 -9.48 -14.04 -17.69
CA ALA A 304 -9.52 -15.45 -18.12
C ALA A 304 -10.11 -16.41 -17.08
N GLY A 305 -10.53 -15.92 -15.91
CA GLY A 305 -11.23 -16.71 -14.91
C GLY A 305 -10.34 -17.61 -14.04
N VAL A 306 -9.01 -17.46 -14.08
CA VAL A 306 -8.05 -18.34 -13.36
C VAL A 306 -8.34 -18.41 -11.84
N LEU A 307 -8.89 -17.35 -11.26
CA LEU A 307 -9.20 -17.28 -9.82
C LEU A 307 -10.64 -17.67 -9.46
N GLU A 308 -11.51 -17.91 -10.44
CA GLU A 308 -12.93 -18.25 -10.19
C GLU A 308 -13.15 -19.41 -9.24
N PRO A 309 -12.44 -20.55 -9.34
CA PRO A 309 -12.65 -21.69 -8.44
C PRO A 309 -12.38 -21.33 -6.97
N ILE A 310 -11.35 -20.48 -6.72
CA ILE A 310 -10.99 -20.06 -5.37
C ILE A 310 -12.01 -19.04 -4.85
N ILE A 311 -12.36 -18.07 -5.68
CA ILE A 311 -13.33 -17.02 -5.32
C ILE A 311 -14.69 -17.63 -5.00
N LYS A 312 -15.15 -18.60 -5.78
CA LYS A 312 -16.42 -19.32 -5.57
C LYS A 312 -16.36 -20.33 -4.41
N GLY A 313 -15.18 -20.60 -3.87
CA GLY A 313 -15.00 -21.57 -2.78
C GLY A 313 -15.13 -23.03 -3.22
N THR A 314 -15.15 -23.28 -4.52
CA THR A 314 -15.12 -24.65 -5.06
C THR A 314 -13.69 -25.16 -5.01
N ARG A 315 -13.32 -25.82 -3.89
CA ARG A 315 -12.04 -26.53 -3.81
C ARG A 315 -12.09 -27.70 -4.81
N THR A 316 -11.19 -27.68 -5.79
CA THR A 316 -10.85 -28.88 -6.58
C THR A 316 -9.93 -29.79 -5.78
#